data_0ae68c2c248b374514101362cd66a5c9
#
_entry.id   0ae68c2c248b374514101362cd66a5c9
#
_cell.length_a   1.000
_cell.length_b   1.000
_cell.length_c   1.000
_cell.angle_alpha   90.00
_cell.angle_beta   90.00
_cell.angle_gamma   90.00
#
_symmetry.space_group_name_H-M   'P 1'
#
loop_
_entity.id
_entity.type
_entity.pdbx_description
1 polymer ?
#
loop_
_entity_poly.entity_id
_entity_poly.type
_entity_poly.pdbx_seq_one_letter_code
_entity_poly.pdbx_strand_id
1 'polypeptide(L)'
;MMKYVYDKEKLPRPIYEDRADFVSLYYKAWELAFKNVEYIDKKGWNSILTCMPGVGIMWQWDSCIMTFITNYANGTISALNNLDNLYMLRRKSDGFMGMAYNLDNGELTYGERINPPLMAWAEWEHYLISGDCSRFEKVVPALEGIYSFIEKNRRRESCKLYWFEDTGSSGMDNSPVSGYGAAHLDGSDTCFIDLACQQALSAKCMAKIFGVLGNQEKKNFYENENERICRLINERHYSERAGWYFNFFTRTWKEDRVKFINSKTAATFWTLLCGAAKGERARRVVEHIFNENEFYTKIPFATLSRDDPNYDSFGGYWLGGVWAPTNLAAIKGLTSLGYHELSREAAYKYLDGICKVESDPAFGSIWECYAPESYRPATTEYNTLARDEFVGWSGVAPITMLIENLIGLSFDAENNQVDFHLNTRGGVGLENMIFNGNKISVVCTHYEPFKGKTVIETEAEKPFKLKVVTKYLWYPVELEVPKGKGKFEI
;
A
#
# COMPACT_ATOMS: atom_id res chain seq x y z
N MET A 1 -11.24 -26.98 13.35
CA MET A 1 -10.71 -25.72 12.83
C MET A 1 -11.69 -24.60 13.18
N MET A 2 -11.22 -23.50 13.77
CA MET A 2 -12.07 -22.36 14.12
C MET A 2 -12.41 -21.65 12.80
N LYS A 3 -13.71 -21.51 12.47
CA LYS A 3 -14.13 -20.78 11.28
C LYS A 3 -14.14 -19.29 11.60
N TYR A 4 -13.57 -18.47 10.73
CA TYR A 4 -13.70 -17.03 10.78
C TYR A 4 -15.13 -16.64 10.39
N VAL A 5 -15.84 -15.95 11.27
CA VAL A 5 -17.24 -15.55 11.04
C VAL A 5 -17.29 -14.02 10.99
N TYR A 6 -17.87 -13.51 9.92
CA TYR A 6 -18.11 -12.07 9.81
C TYR A 6 -19.07 -11.60 10.90
N ASP A 7 -18.61 -10.64 11.68
CA ASP A 7 -19.37 -9.99 12.73
C ASP A 7 -18.97 -8.52 12.78
N LYS A 8 -19.82 -7.66 12.24
CA LYS A 8 -19.53 -6.23 12.13
C LYS A 8 -19.34 -5.54 13.48
N GLU A 9 -19.91 -6.08 14.55
CA GLU A 9 -19.78 -5.50 15.90
C GLU A 9 -18.38 -5.70 16.51
N LYS A 10 -17.59 -6.60 15.95
CA LYS A 10 -16.19 -6.82 16.34
C LYS A 10 -15.20 -5.96 15.58
N LEU A 11 -15.64 -5.33 14.51
CA LEU A 11 -14.81 -4.46 13.68
C LEU A 11 -14.84 -3.01 14.21
N PRO A 12 -13.85 -2.19 13.86
CA PRO A 12 -13.95 -0.75 14.05
C PRO A 12 -15.18 -0.19 13.32
N ARG A 13 -15.85 0.77 13.94
CA ARG A 13 -17.04 1.41 13.36
C ARG A 13 -16.68 2.79 12.82
N PRO A 14 -16.53 2.96 11.51
CA PRO A 14 -16.28 4.26 10.90
C PRO A 14 -17.53 5.14 10.98
N ILE A 15 -17.33 6.41 11.27
CA ILE A 15 -18.32 7.48 11.22
C ILE A 15 -17.86 8.45 10.15
N TYR A 16 -18.67 8.64 9.11
CA TYR A 16 -18.40 9.58 8.03
C TYR A 16 -19.73 10.06 7.46
N GLU A 17 -20.36 11.04 8.17
CA GLU A 17 -21.74 11.45 7.92
C GLU A 17 -21.99 11.99 6.52
N ASP A 18 -21.01 12.70 5.94
CA ASP A 18 -21.13 13.31 4.62
C ASP A 18 -21.26 12.25 3.48
N ARG A 19 -20.84 10.99 3.72
CA ARG A 19 -20.82 9.90 2.74
C ARG A 19 -21.13 8.55 3.39
N ALA A 20 -22.40 8.31 3.67
CA ALA A 20 -22.89 7.04 4.22
C ALA A 20 -22.65 5.84 3.27
N ASP A 21 -22.57 6.08 1.96
CA ASP A 21 -22.20 5.10 0.95
C ASP A 21 -20.77 4.59 1.12
N PHE A 22 -19.81 5.42 1.54
CA PHE A 22 -18.45 4.98 1.87
C PHE A 22 -18.44 4.04 3.07
N VAL A 23 -19.24 4.32 4.09
CA VAL A 23 -19.42 3.43 5.25
C VAL A 23 -20.07 2.11 4.84
N SER A 24 -21.05 2.14 3.93
CA SER A 24 -21.67 0.92 3.38
C SER A 24 -20.64 0.07 2.63
N LEU A 25 -19.81 0.69 1.79
CA LEU A 25 -18.76 0.01 1.04
C LEU A 25 -17.67 -0.57 1.98
N TYR A 26 -17.35 0.09 3.09
CA TYR A 26 -16.46 -0.44 4.13
C TYR A 26 -16.97 -1.79 4.67
N TYR A 27 -18.24 -1.88 5.04
CA TYR A 27 -18.80 -3.14 5.52
C TYR A 27 -18.91 -4.20 4.43
N LYS A 28 -19.19 -3.82 3.19
CA LYS A 28 -19.17 -4.72 2.03
C LYS A 28 -17.77 -5.31 1.80
N ALA A 29 -16.74 -4.48 1.92
CA ALA A 29 -15.34 -4.95 1.80
C ALA A 29 -15.01 -5.99 2.88
N TRP A 30 -15.46 -5.78 4.13
CA TRP A 30 -15.25 -6.75 5.19
C TRP A 30 -16.03 -8.06 4.97
N GLU A 31 -17.28 -7.97 4.53
CA GLU A 31 -18.07 -9.16 4.19
C GLU A 31 -17.36 -10.02 3.15
N LEU A 32 -16.85 -9.40 2.08
CA LEU A 32 -16.07 -10.09 1.04
C LEU A 32 -14.73 -10.60 1.56
N ALA A 33 -14.03 -9.85 2.43
CA ALA A 33 -12.77 -10.31 3.01
C ALA A 33 -12.96 -11.60 3.84
N PHE A 34 -14.00 -11.67 4.64
CA PHE A 34 -14.33 -12.88 5.40
C PHE A 34 -14.72 -14.06 4.51
N LYS A 35 -15.42 -13.80 3.38
CA LYS A 35 -15.74 -14.79 2.36
C LYS A 35 -14.48 -15.33 1.68
N ASN A 36 -13.45 -14.49 1.55
CA ASN A 36 -12.20 -14.81 0.86
C ASN A 36 -11.12 -15.44 1.79
N VAL A 37 -11.51 -15.94 2.96
CA VAL A 37 -10.58 -16.72 3.81
C VAL A 37 -10.53 -18.15 3.30
N GLU A 38 -9.33 -18.62 2.95
CA GLU A 38 -9.05 -20.03 2.66
C GLU A 38 -8.51 -20.76 3.89
N TYR A 39 -9.20 -21.85 4.24
CA TYR A 39 -8.86 -22.69 5.38
C TYR A 39 -7.87 -23.77 4.95
N ILE A 40 -6.69 -23.76 5.55
CA ILE A 40 -5.63 -24.73 5.26
C ILE A 40 -5.54 -25.74 6.40
N ASP A 41 -5.85 -27.01 6.13
CA ASP A 41 -5.76 -28.09 7.11
C ASP A 41 -4.43 -28.85 6.96
N LYS A 42 -3.33 -28.15 7.24
CA LYS A 42 -1.98 -28.70 7.22
C LYS A 42 -1.24 -28.31 8.47
N LYS A 43 -0.48 -29.27 9.03
CA LYS A 43 0.36 -29.01 10.20
C LYS A 43 1.41 -27.92 9.91
N GLY A 44 1.39 -26.87 10.72
CA GLY A 44 2.33 -25.74 10.63
C GLY A 44 1.91 -24.65 9.66
N TRP A 45 0.78 -24.78 8.96
CA TRP A 45 0.21 -23.73 8.11
C TRP A 45 -0.89 -22.97 8.84
N ASN A 46 -0.99 -21.69 8.50
CA ASN A 46 -2.10 -20.84 8.89
C ASN A 46 -3.12 -20.74 7.75
N SER A 47 -4.40 -20.63 8.08
CA SER A 47 -5.42 -20.17 7.11
C SER A 47 -5.09 -18.78 6.63
N ILE A 48 -5.38 -18.47 5.39
CA ILE A 48 -4.99 -17.23 4.73
C ILE A 48 -6.19 -16.39 4.29
N LEU A 49 -6.00 -15.09 4.22
CA LEU A 49 -6.83 -14.24 3.38
C LEU A 49 -6.28 -14.31 1.95
N THR A 50 -7.13 -14.53 0.96
CA THR A 50 -6.73 -14.57 -0.44
C THR A 50 -7.44 -13.50 -1.25
N CYS A 51 -6.79 -13.03 -2.31
CA CYS A 51 -7.40 -12.16 -3.31
C CYS A 51 -8.24 -12.97 -4.33
N MET A 52 -7.94 -14.26 -4.49
CA MET A 52 -8.54 -15.14 -5.49
C MET A 52 -8.98 -16.46 -4.85
N PRO A 53 -10.14 -16.50 -4.16
CA PRO A 53 -10.63 -17.70 -3.52
C PRO A 53 -10.83 -18.83 -4.54
N GLY A 54 -10.46 -20.07 -4.14
CA GLY A 54 -10.59 -21.27 -4.95
C GLY A 54 -9.50 -21.48 -6.01
N VAL A 55 -8.53 -20.56 -6.14
CA VAL A 55 -7.40 -20.73 -7.07
C VAL A 55 -6.28 -21.60 -6.47
N GLY A 56 -6.21 -21.68 -5.14
CA GLY A 56 -5.23 -22.52 -4.46
C GLY A 56 -3.79 -21.97 -4.51
N ILE A 57 -3.63 -20.66 -4.66
CA ILE A 57 -2.33 -19.99 -4.75
C ILE A 57 -2.25 -18.86 -3.71
N MET A 58 -1.12 -18.76 -3.04
CA MET A 58 -0.76 -17.66 -2.15
C MET A 58 0.32 -16.79 -2.81
N TRP A 59 -0.05 -15.57 -3.13
CA TRP A 59 0.83 -14.57 -3.75
C TRP A 59 1.58 -13.75 -2.70
N GLN A 60 2.84 -13.46 -2.97
CA GLN A 60 3.73 -12.81 -2.02
C GLN A 60 3.36 -11.34 -1.78
N TRP A 61 3.31 -10.49 -2.83
CA TRP A 61 3.06 -9.06 -2.64
C TRP A 61 1.61 -8.75 -2.28
N ASP A 62 0.64 -9.54 -2.81
CA ASP A 62 -0.77 -9.48 -2.40
C ASP A 62 -0.91 -9.66 -0.90
N SER A 63 -0.22 -10.67 -0.35
CA SER A 63 -0.19 -10.94 1.09
C SER A 63 0.31 -9.75 1.89
N CYS A 64 1.30 -9.01 1.37
CA CYS A 64 1.79 -7.78 2.00
C CYS A 64 0.72 -6.68 1.99
N ILE A 65 0.05 -6.45 0.86
CA ILE A 65 -0.98 -5.41 0.75
C ILE A 65 -2.20 -5.75 1.62
N MET A 66 -2.58 -7.03 1.72
CA MET A 66 -3.69 -7.45 2.57
C MET A 66 -3.46 -7.18 4.06
N THR A 67 -2.20 -7.02 4.53
CA THR A 67 -1.93 -6.63 5.92
C THR A 67 -2.45 -5.23 6.23
N PHE A 68 -2.39 -4.31 5.27
CA PHE A 68 -2.93 -2.94 5.46
C PHE A 68 -4.43 -2.94 5.72
N ILE A 69 -5.15 -3.88 5.12
CA ILE A 69 -6.58 -4.10 5.36
C ILE A 69 -6.78 -4.70 6.75
N THR A 70 -6.14 -5.82 7.03
CA THR A 70 -6.37 -6.60 8.25
C THR A 70 -5.80 -5.97 9.51
N ASN A 71 -4.96 -4.96 9.42
CA ASN A 71 -4.56 -4.12 10.55
C ASN A 71 -5.77 -3.45 11.22
N TYR A 72 -6.87 -3.26 10.49
CA TYR A 72 -8.15 -2.71 10.98
C TYR A 72 -9.20 -3.79 11.29
N ALA A 73 -8.80 -5.05 11.40
CA ALA A 73 -9.72 -6.15 11.69
C ALA A 73 -9.93 -6.43 13.19
N ASN A 74 -9.31 -5.66 14.09
CA ASN A 74 -9.32 -5.93 15.54
C ASN A 74 -8.96 -7.38 15.90
N GLY A 75 -8.08 -8.02 15.10
CA GLY A 75 -7.64 -9.40 15.31
C GLY A 75 -8.65 -10.48 14.89
N THR A 76 -9.78 -10.11 14.27
CA THR A 76 -10.79 -11.08 13.82
C THR A 76 -10.33 -11.92 12.63
N ILE A 77 -9.57 -11.34 11.70
CA ILE A 77 -8.80 -12.00 10.64
C ILE A 77 -7.43 -11.32 10.52
N SER A 78 -6.44 -12.02 9.97
CA SER A 78 -5.10 -11.45 9.85
C SER A 78 -4.35 -11.99 8.62
N ALA A 79 -3.92 -11.08 7.76
CA ALA A 79 -3.02 -11.40 6.66
C ALA A 79 -1.56 -11.61 7.11
N LEU A 80 -1.22 -11.36 8.39
CA LEU A 80 0.06 -11.81 8.95
C LEU A 80 0.21 -13.33 8.89
N ASN A 81 -0.89 -14.07 8.91
CA ASN A 81 -0.90 -15.50 8.67
C ASN A 81 -0.30 -15.89 7.31
N ASN A 82 -0.59 -15.08 6.28
CA ASN A 82 -0.01 -15.24 4.95
C ASN A 82 1.50 -15.02 5.01
N LEU A 83 1.94 -13.94 5.68
CA LEU A 83 3.37 -13.63 5.81
C LEU A 83 4.10 -14.74 6.58
N ASP A 84 3.51 -15.28 7.64
CA ASP A 84 4.09 -16.38 8.41
C ASP A 84 4.26 -17.66 7.56
N ASN A 85 3.27 -17.98 6.73
CA ASN A 85 3.39 -19.08 5.77
C ASN A 85 4.50 -18.80 4.73
N LEU A 86 4.60 -17.59 4.20
CA LEU A 86 5.66 -17.20 3.27
C LEU A 86 7.04 -17.28 3.92
N TYR A 87 7.20 -16.80 5.16
CA TYR A 87 8.47 -16.92 5.90
C TYR A 87 8.86 -18.39 6.16
N MET A 88 7.88 -19.25 6.39
CA MET A 88 8.11 -20.68 6.53
C MET A 88 8.60 -21.30 5.22
N LEU A 89 8.01 -20.93 4.08
CA LEU A 89 8.28 -21.48 2.75
C LEU A 89 9.55 -20.95 2.10
N ARG A 90 10.08 -19.81 2.55
CA ARG A 90 11.28 -19.24 1.95
C ARG A 90 12.46 -20.21 2.00
N ARG A 91 13.32 -20.18 1.00
CA ARG A 91 14.56 -20.96 0.97
C ARG A 91 15.57 -20.38 1.99
N LYS A 92 15.81 -21.11 3.08
CA LYS A 92 16.63 -20.62 4.20
C LYS A 92 18.11 -20.48 3.88
N SER A 93 18.62 -21.22 2.88
CA SER A 93 20.05 -21.23 2.52
C SER A 93 20.54 -19.89 1.93
N ASP A 94 19.68 -19.16 1.24
CA ASP A 94 20.02 -17.90 0.58
C ASP A 94 18.99 -16.78 0.76
N GLY A 95 17.85 -17.06 1.39
CA GLY A 95 16.77 -16.10 1.65
C GLY A 95 15.77 -15.94 0.50
N PHE A 96 15.88 -16.73 -0.59
CA PHE A 96 14.93 -16.67 -1.69
C PHE A 96 13.50 -16.86 -1.23
N MET A 97 12.63 -15.97 -1.65
CA MET A 97 11.19 -16.06 -1.51
C MET A 97 10.56 -15.94 -2.89
N GLY A 98 9.77 -16.93 -3.27
CA GLY A 98 9.12 -16.99 -4.57
C GLY A 98 7.93 -16.04 -4.67
N MET A 99 7.58 -15.71 -5.89
CA MET A 99 6.44 -14.86 -6.24
C MET A 99 5.12 -15.43 -5.73
N ALA A 100 4.92 -16.75 -5.86
CA ALA A 100 3.69 -17.43 -5.44
C ALA A 100 3.93 -18.90 -5.10
N TYR A 101 3.10 -19.42 -4.20
CA TYR A 101 3.16 -20.80 -3.72
C TYR A 101 1.79 -21.47 -3.84
N ASN A 102 1.82 -22.73 -4.29
CA ASN A 102 0.65 -23.58 -4.31
C ASN A 102 0.26 -23.98 -2.88
N LEU A 103 -1.01 -23.81 -2.53
CA LEU A 103 -1.51 -24.10 -1.18
C LEU A 103 -1.58 -25.61 -0.86
N ASP A 104 -1.65 -26.48 -1.91
CA ASP A 104 -1.77 -27.92 -1.70
C ASP A 104 -0.44 -28.57 -1.37
N ASN A 105 0.67 -28.11 -1.90
CA ASN A 105 1.98 -28.76 -1.68
C ASN A 105 3.07 -27.82 -1.15
N GLY A 106 2.87 -26.49 -1.22
CA GLY A 106 3.86 -25.49 -0.81
C GLY A 106 4.96 -25.27 -1.85
N GLU A 107 4.79 -25.77 -3.06
CA GLU A 107 5.76 -25.61 -4.14
C GLU A 107 5.60 -24.27 -4.85
N LEU A 108 6.67 -23.81 -5.51
CA LEU A 108 6.65 -22.61 -6.34
C LEU A 108 5.72 -22.79 -7.55
N THR A 109 4.81 -21.85 -7.76
CA THR A 109 3.88 -21.90 -8.89
C THR A 109 4.54 -21.39 -10.19
N TYR A 110 5.44 -20.42 -10.08
CA TYR A 110 6.03 -19.72 -11.24
C TYR A 110 7.57 -19.86 -11.32
N GLY A 111 8.12 -20.94 -10.78
CA GLY A 111 9.57 -21.15 -10.73
C GLY A 111 10.28 -20.14 -9.81
N GLU A 112 11.56 -19.85 -10.08
CA GLU A 112 12.39 -18.98 -9.24
C GLU A 112 12.20 -17.48 -9.54
N ARG A 113 10.96 -17.04 -9.73
CA ARG A 113 10.61 -15.61 -9.87
C ARG A 113 10.39 -14.98 -8.50
N ILE A 114 10.82 -13.73 -8.36
CA ILE A 114 10.53 -12.91 -7.18
C ILE A 114 9.31 -12.01 -7.42
N ASN A 115 8.83 -11.39 -6.36
CA ASN A 115 7.79 -10.35 -6.40
C ASN A 115 8.26 -9.11 -5.63
N PRO A 116 7.55 -7.96 -5.69
CA PRO A 116 7.89 -6.78 -4.92
C PRO A 116 8.15 -7.05 -3.44
N PRO A 117 9.34 -6.72 -2.88
CA PRO A 117 9.74 -7.10 -1.52
C PRO A 117 9.15 -6.17 -0.46
N LEU A 118 7.83 -6.23 -0.28
CA LEU A 118 7.07 -5.31 0.60
C LEU A 118 6.94 -5.78 2.05
N MET A 119 7.52 -6.94 2.43
CA MET A 119 7.32 -7.55 3.75
C MET A 119 7.77 -6.64 4.89
N ALA A 120 8.94 -6.01 4.80
CA ALA A 120 9.42 -5.11 5.85
C ALA A 120 8.51 -3.89 6.03
N TRP A 121 7.89 -3.41 4.96
CA TRP A 121 6.90 -2.34 5.02
C TRP A 121 5.59 -2.81 5.66
N ALA A 122 5.09 -3.99 5.28
CA ALA A 122 3.90 -4.58 5.87
C ALA A 122 4.05 -4.82 7.39
N GLU A 123 5.19 -5.36 7.83
CA GLU A 123 5.50 -5.56 9.25
C GLU A 123 5.63 -4.25 10.02
N TRP A 124 6.23 -3.22 9.42
CA TRP A 124 6.33 -1.90 10.03
C TRP A 124 4.95 -1.24 10.21
N GLU A 125 4.11 -1.25 9.18
CA GLU A 125 2.76 -0.67 9.26
C GLU A 125 1.86 -1.42 10.25
N HIS A 126 2.03 -2.74 10.38
CA HIS A 126 1.37 -3.51 11.43
C HIS A 126 1.82 -3.07 12.83
N TYR A 127 3.12 -2.87 13.03
CA TYR A 127 3.66 -2.43 14.32
C TYR A 127 3.11 -1.05 14.73
N LEU A 128 2.97 -0.13 13.80
CA LEU A 128 2.42 1.21 14.09
C LEU A 128 1.02 1.16 14.71
N ILE A 129 0.25 0.11 14.48
CA ILE A 129 -1.09 -0.10 15.04
C ILE A 129 -1.04 -1.00 16.26
N SER A 130 -0.33 -2.12 16.19
CA SER A 130 -0.34 -3.15 17.24
C SER A 130 0.55 -2.85 18.44
N GLY A 131 1.69 -2.17 18.21
CA GLY A 131 2.75 -1.98 19.21
C GLY A 131 3.53 -3.25 19.58
N ASP A 132 3.25 -4.38 18.92
CA ASP A 132 3.90 -5.67 19.21
C ASP A 132 5.31 -5.78 18.60
N CYS A 133 6.32 -5.30 19.33
CA CYS A 133 7.72 -5.43 18.93
C CYS A 133 8.24 -6.87 19.02
N SER A 134 7.59 -7.78 19.74
CA SER A 134 8.04 -9.18 19.86
C SER A 134 7.95 -9.93 18.52
N ARG A 135 7.08 -9.49 17.63
CA ARG A 135 6.98 -10.00 16.27
C ARG A 135 8.25 -9.73 15.47
N PHE A 136 8.87 -8.57 15.63
CA PHE A 136 10.11 -8.23 14.93
C PHE A 136 11.23 -9.22 15.19
N GLU A 137 11.42 -9.69 16.44
CA GLU A 137 12.43 -10.68 16.77
C GLU A 137 12.25 -12.00 15.98
N LYS A 138 11.00 -12.36 15.68
CA LYS A 138 10.66 -13.58 14.93
C LYS A 138 10.90 -13.43 13.42
N VAL A 139 10.58 -12.27 12.84
CA VAL A 139 10.56 -12.09 11.40
C VAL A 139 11.85 -11.50 10.80
N VAL A 140 12.65 -10.78 11.60
CA VAL A 140 13.91 -10.16 11.15
C VAL A 140 14.83 -11.13 10.40
N PRO A 141 15.05 -12.38 10.82
CA PRO A 141 15.91 -13.31 10.06
C PRO A 141 15.36 -13.63 8.65
N ALA A 142 14.03 -13.57 8.46
CA ALA A 142 13.44 -13.73 7.15
C ALA A 142 13.60 -12.46 6.30
N LEU A 143 13.33 -11.30 6.87
CA LEU A 143 13.45 -10.01 6.20
C LEU A 143 14.88 -9.74 5.74
N GLU A 144 15.88 -9.99 6.59
CA GLU A 144 17.32 -9.89 6.23
C GLU A 144 17.70 -10.86 5.10
N GLY A 145 17.17 -12.09 5.15
CA GLY A 145 17.40 -13.08 4.10
C GLY A 145 16.87 -12.62 2.74
N ILE A 146 15.63 -12.15 2.70
CA ILE A 146 14.97 -11.66 1.47
C ILE A 146 15.72 -10.43 0.92
N TYR A 147 16.04 -9.46 1.79
CA TYR A 147 16.81 -8.27 1.42
C TYR A 147 18.16 -8.67 0.79
N SER A 148 18.89 -9.56 1.46
CA SER A 148 20.21 -10.02 1.01
C SER A 148 20.14 -10.82 -0.30
N PHE A 149 19.08 -11.60 -0.51
CA PHE A 149 18.87 -12.33 -1.76
C PHE A 149 18.77 -11.37 -2.95
N ILE A 150 17.99 -10.29 -2.81
CA ILE A 150 17.82 -9.29 -3.86
C ILE A 150 19.13 -8.58 -4.14
N GLU A 151 19.87 -8.15 -3.10
CA GLU A 151 21.20 -7.52 -3.27
C GLU A 151 22.18 -8.42 -4.03
N LYS A 152 22.18 -9.71 -3.78
CA LYS A 152 23.12 -10.66 -4.39
C LYS A 152 22.69 -11.13 -5.77
N ASN A 153 21.41 -11.33 -6.00
CA ASN A 153 20.91 -12.06 -7.16
C ASN A 153 20.10 -11.20 -8.16
N ARG A 154 19.64 -10.01 -7.73
CA ARG A 154 18.80 -9.11 -8.56
C ARG A 154 19.41 -7.74 -8.75
N ARG A 155 20.63 -7.50 -8.26
CA ARG A 155 21.39 -6.26 -8.50
C ARG A 155 22.38 -6.46 -9.64
N ARG A 156 22.34 -5.56 -10.61
CA ARG A 156 23.29 -5.52 -11.73
C ARG A 156 24.61 -4.90 -11.32
N GLU A 157 25.73 -5.54 -11.65
CA GLU A 157 27.07 -5.00 -11.37
C GLU A 157 27.36 -3.70 -12.16
N SER A 158 26.85 -3.58 -13.39
CA SER A 158 27.10 -2.42 -14.26
C SER A 158 26.47 -1.13 -13.73
N CYS A 159 25.20 -1.17 -13.33
CA CYS A 159 24.46 0.00 -12.88
C CYS A 159 24.16 0.01 -11.38
N LYS A 160 24.47 -1.06 -10.64
CA LYS A 160 24.21 -1.22 -9.20
C LYS A 160 22.72 -1.09 -8.80
N LEU A 161 21.79 -1.26 -9.78
CA LEU A 161 20.35 -1.23 -9.62
C LEU A 161 19.73 -2.57 -10.03
N TYR A 162 18.43 -2.73 -9.91
CA TYR A 162 17.76 -4.01 -9.79
C TYR A 162 16.90 -4.35 -11.03
N TRP A 163 16.67 -5.65 -11.21
CA TRP A 163 15.92 -6.20 -12.32
C TRP A 163 14.97 -7.31 -11.88
N PHE A 164 13.84 -7.42 -12.55
CA PHE A 164 12.93 -8.55 -12.48
C PHE A 164 13.15 -9.50 -13.67
N GLU A 165 12.70 -10.73 -13.52
CA GLU A 165 12.74 -11.74 -14.59
C GLU A 165 11.84 -11.32 -15.76
N ASP A 166 10.66 -10.85 -15.45
CA ASP A 166 9.66 -10.36 -16.40
C ASP A 166 8.73 -9.33 -15.74
N THR A 167 7.78 -8.81 -16.52
CA THR A 167 6.77 -7.86 -16.01
C THR A 167 5.83 -8.48 -14.98
N GLY A 168 5.50 -9.78 -15.09
CA GLY A 168 4.72 -10.49 -14.07
C GLY A 168 5.40 -10.53 -12.72
N SER A 169 6.73 -10.66 -12.69
CA SER A 169 7.54 -10.58 -11.45
C SER A 169 7.44 -9.21 -10.78
N SER A 170 7.27 -8.12 -11.54
CA SER A 170 7.02 -6.78 -10.98
C SER A 170 5.61 -6.60 -10.42
N GLY A 171 4.70 -7.52 -10.72
CA GLY A 171 3.27 -7.42 -10.42
C GLY A 171 2.50 -6.53 -11.38
N MET A 172 3.16 -5.88 -12.35
CA MET A 172 2.54 -5.06 -13.40
C MET A 172 2.64 -5.79 -14.76
N ASP A 173 1.88 -6.88 -14.89
CA ASP A 173 2.05 -7.98 -15.83
C ASP A 173 2.26 -7.59 -17.30
N ASN A 174 1.55 -6.59 -17.80
CA ASN A 174 1.67 -6.11 -19.17
C ASN A 174 2.13 -4.65 -19.28
N SER A 175 2.77 -4.12 -18.24
CA SER A 175 3.35 -2.76 -18.28
C SER A 175 4.40 -2.61 -19.38
N PRO A 176 4.50 -1.46 -20.09
CA PRO A 176 5.38 -1.29 -21.24
C PRO A 176 6.85 -1.11 -20.83
N VAL A 177 7.54 -2.20 -20.52
CA VAL A 177 8.97 -2.20 -20.15
C VAL A 177 9.92 -2.28 -21.32
N SER A 178 9.42 -2.48 -22.54
CA SER A 178 10.19 -2.51 -23.78
C SER A 178 9.67 -1.50 -24.82
N GLY A 179 8.85 -0.54 -24.39
CA GLY A 179 8.21 0.47 -25.24
C GLY A 179 6.88 0.01 -25.85
N TYR A 180 6.44 -1.23 -25.56
CA TYR A 180 5.10 -1.74 -25.85
C TYR A 180 4.62 -2.59 -24.68
N GLY A 181 3.30 -2.67 -24.51
CA GLY A 181 2.67 -3.46 -23.43
C GLY A 181 2.30 -4.85 -23.93
N ALA A 182 2.78 -5.88 -23.25
CA ALA A 182 2.33 -7.26 -23.38
C ALA A 182 2.57 -8.01 -22.08
N ALA A 183 1.77 -9.05 -21.82
CA ALA A 183 1.93 -9.87 -20.63
C ALA A 183 3.28 -10.60 -20.62
N HIS A 184 3.89 -10.64 -19.43
CA HIS A 184 5.12 -11.38 -19.15
C HIS A 184 6.31 -11.08 -20.09
N LEU A 185 6.48 -9.79 -20.45
CA LEU A 185 7.65 -9.35 -21.20
C LEU A 185 8.93 -9.61 -20.41
N ASP A 186 9.95 -10.13 -21.09
CA ASP A 186 11.28 -10.36 -20.53
C ASP A 186 11.86 -9.06 -19.94
N GLY A 187 12.12 -9.08 -18.64
CA GLY A 187 12.70 -7.98 -17.88
C GLY A 187 14.22 -8.05 -17.75
N SER A 188 14.85 -9.11 -18.28
CA SER A 188 16.28 -9.39 -18.06
C SER A 188 17.22 -8.30 -18.55
N ASP A 189 16.81 -7.42 -19.47
CA ASP A 189 17.58 -6.29 -19.97
C ASP A 189 17.10 -4.93 -19.42
N THR A 190 16.22 -4.94 -18.44
CA THR A 190 15.63 -3.72 -17.84
C THR A 190 16.10 -3.52 -16.41
N CYS A 191 16.41 -2.28 -16.03
CA CYS A 191 16.42 -1.84 -14.65
C CYS A 191 15.04 -1.27 -14.30
N PHE A 192 14.42 -1.86 -13.30
CA PHE A 192 13.08 -1.51 -12.84
C PHE A 192 13.12 -0.47 -11.74
N ILE A 193 12.44 0.66 -11.94
CA ILE A 193 12.36 1.74 -10.96
C ILE A 193 11.58 1.31 -9.70
N ASP A 194 10.51 0.54 -9.87
CA ASP A 194 9.71 0.03 -8.76
C ASP A 194 10.51 -0.91 -7.85
N LEU A 195 11.24 -1.91 -8.39
CA LEU A 195 12.07 -2.78 -7.57
C LEU A 195 13.18 -2.00 -6.84
N ALA A 196 13.78 -1.01 -7.50
CA ALA A 196 14.77 -0.16 -6.86
C ALA A 196 14.16 0.62 -5.68
N CYS A 197 12.97 1.18 -5.85
CA CYS A 197 12.25 1.88 -4.80
C CYS A 197 11.78 0.95 -3.69
N GLN A 198 11.28 -0.24 -4.02
CA GLN A 198 10.79 -1.23 -3.06
C GLN A 198 11.94 -1.80 -2.21
N GLN A 199 13.12 -2.01 -2.79
CA GLN A 199 14.32 -2.40 -2.05
C GLN A 199 14.81 -1.25 -1.12
N ALA A 200 14.76 0.01 -1.59
CA ALA A 200 15.04 1.18 -0.76
C ALA A 200 14.03 1.32 0.39
N LEU A 201 12.73 1.08 0.12
CA LEU A 201 11.67 1.09 1.13
C LEU A 201 11.89 -0.03 2.15
N SER A 202 12.26 -1.22 1.70
CA SER A 202 12.62 -2.35 2.57
C SER A 202 13.75 -1.96 3.53
N ALA A 203 14.84 -1.35 3.02
CA ALA A 203 15.92 -0.84 3.87
C ALA A 203 15.44 0.23 4.86
N LYS A 204 14.62 1.20 4.41
CA LYS A 204 14.02 2.23 5.27
C LYS A 204 13.20 1.62 6.43
N CYS A 205 12.40 0.61 6.16
CA CYS A 205 11.60 -0.06 7.18
C CYS A 205 12.46 -0.94 8.10
N MET A 206 13.44 -1.65 7.56
CA MET A 206 14.41 -2.43 8.36
C MET A 206 15.19 -1.54 9.34
N ALA A 207 15.60 -0.34 8.93
CA ALA A 207 16.24 0.62 9.81
C ALA A 207 15.35 0.99 11.01
N LYS A 208 14.07 1.24 10.76
CA LYS A 208 13.07 1.53 11.82
C LYS A 208 12.87 0.32 12.74
N ILE A 209 12.70 -0.87 12.19
CA ILE A 209 12.54 -2.12 12.94
C ILE A 209 13.74 -2.36 13.87
N PHE A 210 14.97 -2.19 13.36
CA PHE A 210 16.17 -2.33 14.20
C PHE A 210 16.32 -1.20 15.21
N GLY A 211 15.78 -0.01 14.93
CA GLY A 211 15.66 1.08 15.91
C GLY A 211 14.81 0.65 17.11
N VAL A 212 13.63 0.08 16.88
CA VAL A 212 12.73 -0.44 17.93
C VAL A 212 13.39 -1.58 18.70
N LEU A 213 14.13 -2.45 18.02
CA LEU A 213 14.88 -3.55 18.65
C LEU A 213 16.17 -3.09 19.39
N GLY A 214 16.50 -1.79 19.37
CA GLY A 214 17.70 -1.26 20.02
C GLY A 214 19.03 -1.62 19.35
N ASN A 215 19.01 -2.16 18.14
CA ASN A 215 20.22 -2.55 17.39
C ASN A 215 20.72 -1.39 16.52
N GLN A 216 21.53 -0.52 17.10
CA GLN A 216 22.02 0.68 16.43
C GLN A 216 22.93 0.39 15.23
N GLU A 217 23.73 -0.69 15.27
CA GLU A 217 24.61 -1.07 14.15
C GLU A 217 23.78 -1.42 12.92
N LYS A 218 22.78 -2.29 13.05
CA LYS A 218 21.88 -2.69 11.96
C LYS A 218 21.00 -1.52 11.49
N LYS A 219 20.53 -0.69 12.41
CA LYS A 219 19.81 0.53 12.07
C LYS A 219 20.64 1.40 11.13
N ASN A 220 21.86 1.74 11.52
CA ASN A 220 22.76 2.56 10.70
C ASN A 220 23.10 1.91 9.36
N PHE A 221 23.30 0.59 9.34
CA PHE A 221 23.53 -0.16 8.10
C PHE A 221 22.37 0.04 7.11
N TYR A 222 21.12 -0.17 7.54
CA TYR A 222 19.96 -0.06 6.65
C TYR A 222 19.60 1.39 6.31
N GLU A 223 19.89 2.37 7.17
CA GLU A 223 19.79 3.80 6.83
C GLU A 223 20.75 4.14 5.67
N ASN A 224 22.02 3.71 5.75
CA ASN A 224 23.01 3.90 4.70
C ASN A 224 22.61 3.18 3.39
N GLU A 225 22.01 1.98 3.47
CA GLU A 225 21.51 1.26 2.30
C GLU A 225 20.35 1.99 1.63
N ASN A 226 19.38 2.50 2.39
CA ASN A 226 18.32 3.34 1.83
C ASN A 226 18.90 4.56 1.12
N GLU A 227 19.80 5.29 1.75
CA GLU A 227 20.45 6.47 1.15
C GLU A 227 21.22 6.13 -0.12
N ARG A 228 21.99 5.02 -0.10
CA ARG A 228 22.74 4.51 -1.26
C ARG A 228 21.82 4.26 -2.45
N ILE A 229 20.72 3.52 -2.20
CA ILE A 229 19.79 3.15 -3.27
C ILE A 229 19.05 4.39 -3.77
N CYS A 230 18.53 5.25 -2.89
CA CYS A 230 17.85 6.49 -3.26
C CYS A 230 18.74 7.42 -4.10
N ARG A 231 20.02 7.52 -3.77
CA ARG A 231 21.00 8.28 -4.57
C ARG A 231 21.12 7.69 -5.98
N LEU A 232 21.31 6.37 -6.10
CA LEU A 232 21.41 5.69 -7.41
C LEU A 232 20.13 5.82 -8.25
N ILE A 233 18.95 5.76 -7.61
CA ILE A 233 17.67 6.03 -8.27
C ILE A 233 17.67 7.43 -8.87
N ASN A 234 18.08 8.44 -8.10
CA ASN A 234 18.12 9.83 -8.54
C ASN A 234 19.14 10.08 -9.66
N GLU A 235 20.28 9.38 -9.63
CA GLU A 235 21.34 9.52 -10.64
C GLU A 235 21.00 8.83 -11.96
N ARG A 236 20.16 7.77 -11.94
CA ARG A 236 20.07 6.84 -13.07
C ARG A 236 18.67 6.65 -13.65
N HIS A 237 17.63 6.77 -12.84
CA HIS A 237 16.25 6.67 -13.31
C HIS A 237 15.60 8.03 -13.59
N TYR A 238 16.11 9.12 -12.99
CA TYR A 238 15.51 10.43 -13.11
C TYR A 238 15.92 11.14 -14.39
N SER A 239 14.94 11.63 -15.14
CA SER A 239 15.13 12.52 -16.29
C SER A 239 14.85 13.96 -15.88
N GLU A 240 15.88 14.78 -15.78
CA GLU A 240 15.72 16.22 -15.46
C GLU A 240 14.82 16.93 -16.50
N ARG A 241 14.91 16.54 -17.78
CA ARG A 241 14.08 17.09 -18.85
C ARG A 241 12.59 16.77 -18.63
N ALA A 242 12.28 15.51 -18.34
CA ALA A 242 10.89 15.07 -18.18
C ALA A 242 10.32 15.35 -16.79
N GLY A 243 11.15 15.52 -15.75
CA GLY A 243 10.70 15.60 -14.37
C GLY A 243 10.13 14.28 -13.82
N TRP A 244 10.57 13.17 -14.39
CA TRP A 244 10.01 11.86 -14.13
C TRP A 244 11.07 10.78 -14.01
N TYR A 245 10.78 9.69 -13.30
CA TYR A 245 11.65 8.52 -13.20
C TYR A 245 11.19 7.45 -14.18
N PHE A 246 12.14 6.86 -14.90
CA PHE A 246 11.86 5.86 -15.93
C PHE A 246 12.60 4.55 -15.67
N ASN A 247 12.05 3.45 -16.14
CA ASN A 247 12.82 2.25 -16.40
C ASN A 247 13.88 2.54 -17.49
N PHE A 248 14.96 1.79 -17.51
CA PHE A 248 15.98 1.92 -18.55
C PHE A 248 16.58 0.58 -18.97
N PHE A 249 17.09 0.51 -20.20
CA PHE A 249 17.75 -0.68 -20.71
C PHE A 249 19.18 -0.79 -20.21
N THR A 250 19.53 -1.95 -19.66
CA THR A 250 20.88 -2.22 -19.10
C THR A 250 21.96 -2.35 -20.15
N ARG A 251 21.67 -2.93 -21.34
CA ARG A 251 22.61 -3.09 -22.45
C ARG A 251 23.08 -1.77 -23.05
N THR A 252 22.32 -0.69 -22.86
CA THR A 252 22.66 0.64 -23.37
C THR A 252 23.25 1.51 -22.26
N TRP A 253 23.46 0.95 -21.08
CA TRP A 253 24.05 1.67 -19.97
C TRP A 253 25.51 2.00 -20.29
N LYS A 254 25.82 3.29 -20.37
CA LYS A 254 27.17 3.88 -20.28
C LYS A 254 27.07 5.00 -19.28
N GLU A 255 28.16 5.30 -18.59
CA GLU A 255 28.18 6.29 -17.49
C GLU A 255 27.62 7.66 -17.91
N ASP A 256 27.70 8.01 -19.19
CA ASP A 256 27.25 9.28 -19.75
C ASP A 256 25.95 9.18 -20.59
N ARG A 257 25.38 7.99 -20.78
CA ARG A 257 24.18 7.79 -21.63
C ARG A 257 23.26 6.68 -21.09
N VAL A 258 22.10 7.09 -20.56
CA VAL A 258 21.02 6.19 -20.20
C VAL A 258 19.95 6.22 -21.28
N LYS A 259 19.57 5.06 -21.81
CA LYS A 259 18.41 4.95 -22.69
C LYS A 259 17.18 4.61 -21.86
N PHE A 260 16.40 5.61 -21.53
CA PHE A 260 15.11 5.45 -20.87
C PHE A 260 14.10 4.71 -21.74
N ILE A 261 13.25 3.93 -21.10
CA ILE A 261 12.01 3.43 -21.67
C ILE A 261 10.98 4.53 -21.45
N ASN A 262 10.62 5.26 -22.51
CA ASN A 262 9.90 6.53 -22.41
C ASN A 262 8.40 6.39 -22.08
N SER A 263 8.01 5.35 -21.36
CA SER A 263 6.66 5.18 -20.82
C SER A 263 6.60 5.67 -19.38
N LYS A 264 5.75 6.67 -19.11
CA LYS A 264 5.48 7.11 -17.75
C LYS A 264 4.50 6.14 -17.11
N THR A 265 4.93 5.38 -16.10
CA THR A 265 4.14 4.35 -15.43
C THR A 265 4.02 4.60 -13.93
N ALA A 266 3.03 3.99 -13.29
CA ALA A 266 2.82 4.02 -11.85
C ALA A 266 3.99 3.44 -11.03
N ALA A 267 4.93 2.73 -11.66
CA ALA A 267 6.18 2.30 -11.02
C ALA A 267 6.93 3.47 -10.34
N THR A 268 6.81 4.68 -10.88
CA THR A 268 7.41 5.90 -10.32
C THR A 268 6.79 6.33 -9.00
N PHE A 269 5.54 5.97 -8.71
CA PHE A 269 4.87 6.40 -7.47
C PHE A 269 5.60 5.93 -6.21
N TRP A 270 6.28 4.80 -6.28
CA TRP A 270 7.12 4.29 -5.19
C TRP A 270 8.27 5.22 -4.78
N THR A 271 8.69 6.14 -5.68
CA THR A 271 9.77 7.11 -5.38
C THR A 271 9.41 8.09 -4.27
N LEU A 272 8.11 8.43 -4.14
CA LEU A 272 7.59 9.31 -3.09
C LEU A 272 7.65 8.61 -1.72
N LEU A 273 7.40 7.31 -1.68
CA LEU A 273 7.31 6.52 -0.46
C LEU A 273 8.68 6.08 0.07
N CYS A 274 9.57 5.62 -0.81
CA CYS A 274 10.89 5.14 -0.41
C CYS A 274 11.85 6.27 0.03
N GLY A 275 11.54 7.52 -0.35
CA GLY A 275 12.35 8.70 -0.03
C GLY A 275 13.36 9.09 -1.11
N ALA A 276 13.26 8.52 -2.32
CA ALA A 276 14.10 8.92 -3.46
C ALA A 276 13.69 10.30 -4.00
N ALA A 277 12.38 10.52 -4.23
CA ALA A 277 11.87 11.83 -4.64
C ALA A 277 11.70 12.74 -3.41
N LYS A 278 12.45 13.84 -3.38
CA LYS A 278 12.39 14.89 -2.33
C LYS A 278 12.45 16.27 -2.97
N GLY A 279 11.94 17.30 -2.27
CA GLY A 279 11.99 18.70 -2.69
C GLY A 279 11.45 18.89 -4.10
N GLU A 280 12.22 19.51 -4.99
CA GLU A 280 11.81 19.82 -6.36
C GLU A 280 11.45 18.58 -7.20
N ARG A 281 12.18 17.47 -7.03
CA ARG A 281 11.85 16.21 -7.73
C ARG A 281 10.51 15.64 -7.30
N ALA A 282 10.21 15.67 -5.99
CA ALA A 282 8.90 15.25 -5.49
C ALA A 282 7.79 16.16 -6.04
N ARG A 283 7.99 17.48 -6.04
CA ARG A 283 7.03 18.45 -6.58
C ARG A 283 6.71 18.14 -8.04
N ARG A 284 7.73 17.90 -8.88
CA ARG A 284 7.54 17.58 -10.31
C ARG A 284 6.80 16.26 -10.52
N VAL A 285 7.14 15.21 -9.74
CA VAL A 285 6.41 13.93 -9.80
C VAL A 285 4.95 14.13 -9.40
N VAL A 286 4.67 14.90 -8.35
CA VAL A 286 3.31 15.20 -7.91
C VAL A 286 2.52 15.96 -8.98
N GLU A 287 3.14 16.92 -9.67
CA GLU A 287 2.53 17.64 -10.79
C GLU A 287 2.10 16.70 -11.93
N HIS A 288 2.92 15.71 -12.27
CA HIS A 288 2.55 14.67 -13.24
C HIS A 288 1.40 13.80 -12.73
N ILE A 289 1.46 13.35 -11.47
CA ILE A 289 0.43 12.47 -10.89
C ILE A 289 -0.95 13.15 -10.88
N PHE A 290 -0.99 14.46 -10.62
CA PHE A 290 -2.24 15.26 -10.60
C PHE A 290 -2.56 15.94 -11.94
N ASN A 291 -1.85 15.61 -13.02
CA ASN A 291 -2.15 16.08 -14.35
C ASN A 291 -3.27 15.26 -14.98
N GLU A 292 -4.39 15.90 -15.32
CA GLU A 292 -5.54 15.26 -15.95
C GLU A 292 -5.22 14.68 -17.35
N ASN A 293 -4.18 15.16 -18.02
CA ASN A 293 -3.72 14.63 -19.29
C ASN A 293 -2.75 13.45 -19.12
N GLU A 294 -2.45 13.05 -17.88
CA GLU A 294 -1.51 11.96 -17.57
C GLU A 294 -2.17 10.91 -16.66
N PHE A 295 -2.07 11.08 -15.32
CA PHE A 295 -2.50 10.06 -14.37
C PHE A 295 -3.78 10.37 -13.61
N TYR A 296 -4.16 11.68 -13.54
CA TYR A 296 -5.34 12.12 -12.75
C TYR A 296 -6.63 11.96 -13.52
N THR A 297 -6.96 10.71 -13.81
CA THR A 297 -8.12 10.29 -14.60
C THR A 297 -9.43 10.37 -13.82
N LYS A 298 -10.53 9.95 -14.40
CA LYS A 298 -11.87 9.98 -13.77
C LYS A 298 -11.91 9.14 -12.48
N ILE A 299 -11.29 7.97 -12.48
CA ILE A 299 -10.90 7.23 -11.28
C ILE A 299 -9.36 7.31 -11.23
N PRO A 300 -8.71 7.96 -10.24
CA PRO A 300 -7.26 8.05 -10.14
C PRO A 300 -6.67 6.83 -9.42
N PHE A 301 -5.39 6.58 -9.55
CA PHE A 301 -4.49 7.05 -10.60
C PHE A 301 -4.31 5.93 -11.62
N ALA A 302 -4.29 6.28 -12.91
CA ALA A 302 -4.00 5.31 -13.95
C ALA A 302 -2.58 4.72 -13.79
N THR A 303 -2.37 3.47 -14.21
CA THR A 303 -1.04 2.82 -14.15
C THR A 303 -0.12 3.19 -15.28
N LEU A 304 -0.65 3.71 -16.36
CA LEU A 304 0.08 4.26 -17.51
C LEU A 304 -0.45 5.65 -17.82
N SER A 305 0.43 6.58 -18.18
CA SER A 305 0.06 7.94 -18.53
C SER A 305 -0.80 7.99 -19.78
N ARG A 306 -1.83 8.83 -19.82
CA ARG A 306 -2.76 9.02 -20.96
C ARG A 306 -2.07 9.43 -22.26
N ASP A 307 -0.90 10.07 -22.19
CA ASP A 307 -0.11 10.49 -23.33
C ASP A 307 0.78 9.36 -23.91
N ASP A 308 0.78 8.16 -23.30
CA ASP A 308 1.50 6.99 -23.82
C ASP A 308 0.70 6.32 -24.95
N PRO A 309 1.34 5.93 -26.07
CA PRO A 309 0.66 5.27 -27.19
C PRO A 309 0.04 3.91 -26.84
N ASN A 310 0.44 3.28 -25.74
CA ASN A 310 -0.13 2.01 -25.27
C ASN A 310 -1.29 2.20 -24.29
N TYR A 311 -1.66 3.45 -23.95
CA TYR A 311 -2.71 3.71 -22.98
C TYR A 311 -4.06 3.18 -23.44
N ASP A 312 -4.74 2.46 -22.56
CA ASP A 312 -6.10 1.94 -22.77
C ASP A 312 -7.09 2.61 -21.80
N SER A 313 -8.07 3.33 -22.35
CA SER A 313 -9.11 4.02 -21.60
C SER A 313 -10.08 3.09 -20.86
N PHE A 314 -10.14 1.80 -21.22
CA PHE A 314 -10.87 0.76 -20.52
C PHE A 314 -10.02 0.01 -19.49
N GLY A 315 -8.75 0.36 -19.41
CA GLY A 315 -7.81 -0.16 -18.43
C GLY A 315 -6.77 -1.10 -19.00
N GLY A 316 -7.13 -2.01 -19.91
CA GLY A 316 -6.18 -2.95 -20.55
C GLY A 316 -5.22 -3.60 -19.56
N TYR A 317 -5.71 -3.92 -18.36
CA TYR A 317 -4.95 -4.38 -17.19
C TYR A 317 -3.98 -3.30 -16.64
N TRP A 318 -2.67 -3.37 -16.90
CA TRP A 318 -1.68 -2.37 -16.47
C TRP A 318 -1.35 -1.31 -17.55
N LEU A 319 -2.14 -1.23 -18.62
CA LEU A 319 -2.02 -0.23 -19.68
C LEU A 319 -2.91 1.01 -19.43
N GLY A 320 -3.31 1.24 -18.19
CA GLY A 320 -4.15 2.37 -17.79
C GLY A 320 -5.07 2.03 -16.63
N GLY A 321 -5.32 0.75 -16.35
CA GLY A 321 -6.16 0.31 -15.24
C GLY A 321 -5.74 0.95 -13.91
N VAL A 322 -6.72 1.21 -13.05
CA VAL A 322 -6.50 1.83 -11.73
C VAL A 322 -6.43 0.74 -10.69
N TRP A 323 -5.28 0.64 -10.03
CA TRP A 323 -4.95 -0.46 -9.13
C TRP A 323 -4.68 0.01 -7.71
N ALA A 324 -5.15 -0.75 -6.73
CA ALA A 324 -4.99 -0.42 -5.32
C ALA A 324 -3.52 -0.39 -4.84
N PRO A 325 -2.62 -1.31 -5.22
CA PRO A 325 -1.23 -1.28 -4.77
C PRO A 325 -0.48 -0.02 -5.17
N THR A 326 -0.63 0.44 -6.41
CA THR A 326 0.03 1.65 -6.90
C THR A 326 -0.59 2.92 -6.31
N ASN A 327 -1.91 2.93 -6.13
CA ASN A 327 -2.60 4.01 -5.42
C ASN A 327 -2.18 4.09 -3.95
N LEU A 328 -2.04 2.95 -3.26
CA LEU A 328 -1.53 2.92 -1.89
C LEU A 328 -0.13 3.53 -1.80
N ALA A 329 0.77 3.16 -2.72
CA ALA A 329 2.12 3.71 -2.76
C ALA A 329 2.12 5.23 -3.00
N ALA A 330 1.30 5.73 -3.94
CA ALA A 330 1.17 7.15 -4.21
C ALA A 330 0.61 7.92 -3.01
N ILE A 331 -0.51 7.45 -2.44
CA ILE A 331 -1.23 8.12 -1.35
C ILE A 331 -0.39 8.12 -0.05
N LYS A 332 0.20 6.99 0.33
CA LYS A 332 1.14 6.91 1.47
C LYS A 332 2.40 7.77 1.22
N GLY A 333 2.90 7.81 -0.02
CA GLY A 333 4.02 8.66 -0.42
C GLY A 333 3.68 10.15 -0.27
N LEU A 334 2.53 10.59 -0.78
CA LEU A 334 2.04 11.97 -0.62
C LEU A 334 1.90 12.34 0.86
N THR A 335 1.27 11.49 1.67
CA THR A 335 1.12 11.69 3.11
C THR A 335 2.48 11.84 3.79
N SER A 336 3.44 10.96 3.47
CA SER A 336 4.79 10.99 4.07
C SER A 336 5.62 12.23 3.73
N LEU A 337 5.28 12.91 2.64
CA LEU A 337 5.88 14.17 2.19
C LEU A 337 5.12 15.42 2.64
N GLY A 338 4.04 15.26 3.42
CA GLY A 338 3.23 16.36 3.93
C GLY A 338 2.15 16.88 2.98
N TYR A 339 1.92 16.23 1.83
CA TYR A 339 0.85 16.57 0.89
C TYR A 339 -0.51 16.00 1.33
N HIS A 340 -0.91 16.23 2.59
CA HIS A 340 -2.11 15.63 3.19
C HIS A 340 -3.40 15.92 2.42
N GLU A 341 -3.59 17.16 1.92
CA GLU A 341 -4.79 17.53 1.17
C GLU A 341 -4.87 16.79 -0.18
N LEU A 342 -3.75 16.70 -0.91
CA LEU A 342 -3.69 15.96 -2.18
C LEU A 342 -3.88 14.45 -1.96
N SER A 343 -3.29 13.91 -0.90
CA SER A 343 -3.47 12.52 -0.48
C SER A 343 -4.94 12.21 -0.21
N ARG A 344 -5.63 13.08 0.53
CA ARG A 344 -7.05 12.96 0.82
C ARG A 344 -7.93 13.09 -0.42
N GLU A 345 -7.64 14.07 -1.28
CA GLU A 345 -8.36 14.31 -2.54
C GLU A 345 -8.29 13.06 -3.45
N ALA A 346 -7.09 12.50 -3.62
CA ALA A 346 -6.89 11.30 -4.41
C ALA A 346 -7.63 10.09 -3.82
N ALA A 347 -7.52 9.87 -2.51
CA ALA A 347 -8.22 8.80 -1.81
C ALA A 347 -9.75 8.94 -1.93
N TYR A 348 -10.27 10.18 -1.79
CA TYR A 348 -11.70 10.46 -1.96
C TYR A 348 -12.18 10.12 -3.37
N LYS A 349 -11.48 10.63 -4.40
CA LYS A 349 -11.85 10.42 -5.79
C LYS A 349 -11.76 8.94 -6.20
N TYR A 350 -10.76 8.23 -5.65
CA TYR A 350 -10.62 6.78 -5.87
C TYR A 350 -11.77 6.00 -5.21
N LEU A 351 -12.06 6.26 -3.94
CA LEU A 351 -13.14 5.59 -3.22
C LEU A 351 -14.52 5.92 -3.80
N ASP A 352 -14.76 7.18 -4.21
CA ASP A 352 -15.96 7.61 -4.91
C ASP A 352 -16.17 6.86 -6.22
N GLY A 353 -15.08 6.63 -6.97
CA GLY A 353 -15.10 5.82 -8.18
C GLY A 353 -15.53 4.37 -7.90
N ILE A 354 -14.97 3.75 -6.86
CA ILE A 354 -15.34 2.38 -6.45
C ILE A 354 -16.80 2.31 -6.03
N CYS A 355 -17.30 3.28 -5.22
CA CYS A 355 -18.70 3.33 -4.82
C CYS A 355 -19.65 3.42 -6.02
N LYS A 356 -19.31 4.22 -7.04
CA LYS A 356 -20.10 4.34 -8.25
C LYS A 356 -20.14 3.07 -9.07
N VAL A 357 -19.03 2.31 -9.10
CA VAL A 357 -19.01 0.99 -9.75
C VAL A 357 -19.81 -0.03 -8.96
N GLU A 358 -19.67 -0.06 -7.64
CA GLU A 358 -20.36 -1.00 -6.77
C GLU A 358 -21.88 -0.76 -6.76
N SER A 359 -22.30 0.51 -6.80
CA SER A 359 -23.73 0.87 -6.84
C SER A 359 -24.42 0.69 -8.20
N ASP A 360 -23.62 0.46 -9.28
CA ASP A 360 -24.18 0.15 -10.59
C ASP A 360 -24.69 -1.31 -10.62
N PRO A 361 -25.97 -1.57 -10.88
CA PRO A 361 -26.52 -2.94 -10.92
C PRO A 361 -25.82 -3.87 -11.92
N ALA A 362 -25.15 -3.33 -12.93
CA ALA A 362 -24.40 -4.12 -13.90
C ALA A 362 -23.10 -4.67 -13.34
N PHE A 363 -22.56 -4.05 -12.27
CA PHE A 363 -21.25 -4.40 -11.74
C PHE A 363 -21.30 -4.82 -10.26
N GLY A 364 -22.11 -4.20 -9.43
CA GLY A 364 -22.54 -4.59 -8.06
C GLY A 364 -21.51 -5.19 -7.10
N SER A 365 -20.21 -4.94 -7.29
CA SER A 365 -19.13 -5.59 -6.53
C SER A 365 -17.90 -4.69 -6.38
N ILE A 366 -16.93 -5.15 -5.58
CA ILE A 366 -15.57 -4.63 -5.52
C ILE A 366 -14.72 -5.45 -6.51
N TRP A 367 -14.03 -4.76 -7.41
CA TRP A 367 -13.29 -5.37 -8.52
C TRP A 367 -11.78 -5.29 -8.31
N GLU A 368 -11.04 -6.14 -9.00
CA GLU A 368 -9.58 -6.22 -8.98
C GLU A 368 -8.91 -4.91 -9.37
N CYS A 369 -9.41 -4.27 -10.44
CA CYS A 369 -9.00 -2.95 -10.90
C CYS A 369 -10.14 -2.24 -11.64
N TYR A 370 -9.97 -0.94 -11.89
CA TYR A 370 -11.02 -0.07 -12.43
C TYR A 370 -10.58 0.62 -13.71
N ALA A 371 -11.52 0.90 -14.61
CA ALA A 371 -11.25 1.69 -15.81
C ALA A 371 -10.95 3.15 -15.43
N PRO A 372 -9.89 3.77 -16.01
CA PRO A 372 -9.51 5.12 -15.64
C PRO A 372 -10.51 6.19 -16.10
N GLU A 373 -11.17 6.00 -17.23
CA GLU A 373 -12.02 7.03 -17.88
C GLU A 373 -13.52 6.86 -17.63
N SER A 374 -13.94 5.78 -16.98
CA SER A 374 -15.37 5.47 -16.78
C SER A 374 -15.60 4.73 -15.47
N TYR A 375 -16.79 4.90 -14.86
CA TYR A 375 -17.16 4.18 -13.64
C TYR A 375 -17.57 2.74 -13.98
N ARG A 376 -16.56 1.89 -14.20
CA ARG A 376 -16.72 0.47 -14.47
C ARG A 376 -15.45 -0.31 -14.08
N PRO A 377 -15.51 -1.65 -13.97
CA PRO A 377 -14.31 -2.47 -13.88
C PRO A 377 -13.40 -2.27 -15.10
N ALA A 378 -12.09 -2.40 -14.90
CA ALA A 378 -11.16 -2.42 -16.02
C ALA A 378 -11.31 -3.68 -16.87
N THR A 379 -10.81 -3.61 -18.10
CA THR A 379 -10.54 -4.78 -18.92
C THR A 379 -9.19 -5.38 -18.57
N THR A 380 -9.07 -6.71 -18.72
CA THR A 380 -7.80 -7.42 -18.71
C THR A 380 -7.07 -7.25 -20.06
N GLU A 381 -5.86 -7.77 -20.17
CA GLU A 381 -5.11 -7.87 -21.42
C GLU A 381 -5.81 -8.71 -22.50
N TYR A 382 -6.82 -9.49 -22.12
CA TYR A 382 -7.64 -10.32 -23.02
C TYR A 382 -8.99 -9.67 -23.39
N ASN A 383 -9.20 -8.39 -23.05
CA ASN A 383 -10.45 -7.66 -23.25
C ASN A 383 -11.68 -8.26 -22.51
N THR A 384 -11.45 -9.04 -21.47
CA THR A 384 -12.49 -9.46 -20.53
C THR A 384 -12.52 -8.50 -19.34
N LEU A 385 -13.59 -8.46 -18.58
CA LEU A 385 -13.59 -7.69 -17.32
C LEU A 385 -12.60 -8.30 -16.33
N ALA A 386 -11.97 -7.45 -15.54
CA ALA A 386 -11.19 -7.85 -14.38
C ALA A 386 -12.06 -8.66 -13.40
N ARG A 387 -11.46 -9.25 -12.38
CA ARG A 387 -12.15 -10.11 -11.44
C ARG A 387 -13.02 -9.31 -10.46
N ASP A 388 -14.24 -9.79 -10.23
CA ASP A 388 -15.14 -9.29 -9.19
C ASP A 388 -14.90 -9.96 -7.82
N GLU A 389 -15.64 -9.51 -6.80
CA GLU A 389 -15.49 -9.95 -5.39
C GLU A 389 -14.03 -9.91 -4.89
N PHE A 390 -13.23 -9.01 -5.43
CA PHE A 390 -11.81 -8.95 -5.24
C PHE A 390 -11.45 -7.95 -4.13
N VAL A 391 -11.25 -8.42 -2.91
CA VAL A 391 -10.90 -7.59 -1.75
C VAL A 391 -9.42 -7.69 -1.38
N GLY A 392 -8.66 -8.60 -1.98
CA GLY A 392 -7.25 -8.84 -1.66
C GLY A 392 -6.42 -7.57 -1.53
N TRP A 393 -6.36 -6.74 -2.54
CA TRP A 393 -5.81 -5.38 -2.42
C TRP A 393 -6.86 -4.28 -2.55
N SER A 394 -7.97 -4.50 -3.28
CA SER A 394 -8.96 -3.44 -3.51
C SER A 394 -9.68 -3.01 -2.24
N GLY A 395 -9.68 -3.84 -1.20
CA GLY A 395 -10.15 -3.48 0.15
C GLY A 395 -9.35 -2.37 0.82
N VAL A 396 -8.14 -2.05 0.33
CA VAL A 396 -7.34 -0.92 0.85
C VAL A 396 -8.10 0.41 0.74
N ALA A 397 -8.83 0.64 -0.36
CA ALA A 397 -9.57 1.89 -0.51
C ALA A 397 -10.72 2.02 0.50
N PRO A 398 -11.70 1.09 0.57
CA PRO A 398 -12.84 1.23 1.48
C PRO A 398 -12.49 1.02 2.95
N ILE A 399 -11.33 0.42 3.29
CA ILE A 399 -10.94 0.20 4.68
C ILE A 399 -9.80 1.14 5.08
N THR A 400 -8.62 0.95 4.53
CA THR A 400 -7.41 1.69 4.94
C THR A 400 -7.51 3.17 4.58
N MET A 401 -7.81 3.50 3.33
CA MET A 401 -7.88 4.90 2.89
C MET A 401 -9.08 5.65 3.48
N LEU A 402 -10.21 4.97 3.72
CA LEU A 402 -11.32 5.57 4.45
C LEU A 402 -10.88 6.02 5.84
N ILE A 403 -10.20 5.15 6.59
CA ILE A 403 -9.77 5.44 7.96
C ILE A 403 -8.63 6.48 7.96
N GLU A 404 -7.57 6.23 7.20
CA GLU A 404 -6.34 7.02 7.30
C GLU A 404 -6.43 8.38 6.57
N ASN A 405 -7.10 8.42 5.40
CA ASN A 405 -7.10 9.61 4.57
C ASN A 405 -8.40 10.42 4.66
N LEU A 406 -9.56 9.76 4.74
CA LEU A 406 -10.86 10.46 4.71
C LEU A 406 -11.36 10.77 6.11
N ILE A 407 -11.41 9.81 7.01
CA ILE A 407 -11.62 10.07 8.45
C ILE A 407 -10.42 10.86 8.99
N GLY A 408 -9.21 10.50 8.55
CA GLY A 408 -7.99 11.22 8.86
C GLY A 408 -7.26 10.74 10.11
N LEU A 409 -7.43 9.47 10.50
CA LEU A 409 -6.76 8.89 11.65
C LEU A 409 -5.49 8.13 11.22
N SER A 410 -4.37 8.47 11.80
CA SER A 410 -3.13 7.69 11.70
C SER A 410 -2.62 7.31 13.09
N PHE A 411 -1.98 6.15 13.16
CA PHE A 411 -1.61 5.49 14.41
C PHE A 411 -0.10 5.39 14.54
N ASP A 412 0.41 5.68 15.71
CA ASP A 412 1.82 5.59 16.08
C ASP A 412 1.97 4.93 17.44
N ALA A 413 2.06 3.60 17.44
CA ALA A 413 2.20 2.84 18.68
C ALA A 413 3.54 3.09 19.38
N GLU A 414 4.60 3.47 18.65
CA GLU A 414 5.91 3.79 19.24
C GLU A 414 5.78 4.97 20.24
N ASN A 415 5.00 6.01 19.88
CA ASN A 415 4.76 7.18 20.69
C ASN A 415 3.45 7.12 21.49
N ASN A 416 2.69 6.01 21.37
CA ASN A 416 1.33 5.84 21.93
C ASN A 416 0.41 7.01 21.53
N GLN A 417 0.45 7.38 20.24
CA GLN A 417 -0.19 8.57 19.70
C GLN A 417 -1.11 8.24 18.53
N VAL A 418 -2.24 8.93 18.46
CA VAL A 418 -3.13 8.98 17.31
C VAL A 418 -3.12 10.41 16.75
N ASP A 419 -2.82 10.58 15.46
CA ASP A 419 -2.99 11.86 14.78
C ASP A 419 -4.36 11.89 14.13
N PHE A 420 -5.11 12.97 14.28
CA PHE A 420 -6.44 13.17 13.72
C PHE A 420 -6.45 14.40 12.81
N HIS A 421 -6.40 14.17 11.51
CA HIS A 421 -6.44 15.21 10.47
C HIS A 421 -7.88 15.54 10.09
N LEU A 422 -8.48 16.50 10.77
CA LEU A 422 -9.86 16.93 10.56
C LEU A 422 -10.03 17.78 9.30
N ASN A 423 -10.86 17.30 8.37
CA ASN A 423 -11.07 17.95 7.07
C ASN A 423 -12.53 17.95 6.59
N THR A 424 -13.48 17.39 7.36
CA THR A 424 -14.90 17.36 7.02
C THR A 424 -15.73 18.06 8.10
N ARG A 425 -16.92 18.57 7.73
CA ARG A 425 -17.81 19.31 8.65
C ARG A 425 -18.83 18.42 9.36
N GLY A 426 -19.19 17.29 8.76
CA GLY A 426 -20.06 16.31 9.36
C GLY A 426 -19.39 15.54 10.50
N GLY A 427 -20.14 14.74 11.23
CA GLY A 427 -19.59 13.82 12.20
C GLY A 427 -18.60 12.86 11.56
N VAL A 428 -17.40 12.76 12.12
CA VAL A 428 -16.32 11.94 11.55
C VAL A 428 -15.49 11.30 12.66
N GLY A 429 -15.12 10.04 12.48
CA GLY A 429 -14.29 9.34 13.45
C GLY A 429 -14.29 7.83 13.29
N LEU A 430 -13.74 7.17 14.29
CA LEU A 430 -13.66 5.72 14.38
C LEU A 430 -13.94 5.27 15.79
N GLU A 431 -14.82 4.30 15.94
CA GLU A 431 -15.11 3.69 17.23
C GLU A 431 -14.66 2.24 17.28
N ASN A 432 -14.40 1.76 18.48
CA ASN A 432 -14.04 0.36 18.76
C ASN A 432 -12.74 -0.12 18.08
N MET A 433 -11.79 0.77 17.79
CA MET A 433 -10.49 0.40 17.23
C MET A 433 -9.56 -0.16 18.32
N ILE A 434 -8.89 -1.27 18.04
CA ILE A 434 -7.81 -1.77 18.90
C ILE A 434 -6.49 -1.17 18.42
N PHE A 435 -5.93 -0.28 19.22
CA PHE A 435 -4.67 0.40 19.00
C PHE A 435 -3.74 0.18 20.18
N ASN A 436 -2.52 -0.31 19.95
CA ASN A 436 -1.51 -0.57 20.99
C ASN A 436 -2.07 -1.40 22.16
N GLY A 437 -2.88 -2.43 21.86
CA GLY A 437 -3.57 -3.24 22.87
C GLY A 437 -4.54 -2.44 23.75
N ASN A 438 -5.08 -1.34 23.24
CA ASN A 438 -6.03 -0.43 23.88
C ASN A 438 -7.25 -0.28 22.97
N LYS A 439 -8.44 -0.56 23.46
CA LYS A 439 -9.66 -0.30 22.69
C LYS A 439 -10.00 1.18 22.81
N ILE A 440 -10.02 1.87 21.67
CA ILE A 440 -10.22 3.32 21.59
C ILE A 440 -11.38 3.68 20.66
N SER A 441 -11.97 4.84 20.93
CA SER A 441 -12.89 5.55 20.06
C SER A 441 -12.48 7.02 19.99
N VAL A 442 -12.44 7.59 18.79
CA VAL A 442 -12.13 9.02 18.56
C VAL A 442 -13.12 9.53 17.52
N VAL A 443 -14.00 10.45 17.94
CA VAL A 443 -15.07 10.97 17.09
C VAL A 443 -15.15 12.49 17.24
N CYS A 444 -15.05 13.20 16.12
CA CYS A 444 -15.43 14.60 16.06
C CYS A 444 -16.94 14.67 15.79
N THR A 445 -17.70 15.11 16.78
CA THR A 445 -19.16 15.25 16.70
C THR A 445 -19.61 16.62 16.21
N HIS A 446 -18.70 17.59 16.26
CA HIS A 446 -18.97 18.95 15.79
C HIS A 446 -17.68 19.62 15.30
N TYR A 447 -17.69 20.12 14.08
CA TYR A 447 -16.55 20.84 13.49
C TYR A 447 -17.02 22.11 12.76
N GLU A 448 -16.86 23.26 13.42
CA GLU A 448 -17.12 24.58 12.84
C GLU A 448 -15.83 25.42 12.79
N PRO A 449 -14.99 25.24 11.77
CA PRO A 449 -13.65 25.80 11.71
C PRO A 449 -13.60 27.35 11.77
N PHE A 450 -14.68 28.03 11.34
CA PHE A 450 -14.75 29.50 11.34
C PHE A 450 -15.37 30.10 12.60
N LYS A 451 -16.02 29.29 13.42
CA LYS A 451 -16.62 29.72 14.70
C LYS A 451 -15.82 29.27 15.92
N GLY A 452 -14.72 28.59 15.70
CA GLY A 452 -13.79 28.21 16.76
C GLY A 452 -14.34 27.17 17.73
N LYS A 453 -15.28 26.31 17.28
CA LYS A 453 -15.79 25.25 18.12
C LYS A 453 -15.65 23.88 17.42
N THR A 454 -14.72 23.07 17.93
CA THR A 454 -14.56 21.68 17.54
C THR A 454 -14.76 20.81 18.78
N VAL A 455 -15.64 19.81 18.69
CA VAL A 455 -15.92 18.91 19.78
C VAL A 455 -15.48 17.51 19.41
N ILE A 456 -14.52 16.97 20.19
CA ILE A 456 -14.02 15.61 20.01
C ILE A 456 -14.43 14.79 21.24
N GLU A 457 -15.11 13.71 21.01
CA GLU A 457 -15.46 12.71 22.02
C GLU A 457 -14.56 11.49 21.86
N THR A 458 -14.08 10.98 22.99
CA THR A 458 -13.17 9.84 23.03
C THR A 458 -13.62 8.82 24.05
N GLU A 459 -13.26 7.56 23.84
CA GLU A 459 -13.36 6.51 24.84
C GLU A 459 -12.13 5.61 24.74
N ALA A 460 -11.52 5.24 25.87
CA ALA A 460 -10.31 4.44 25.88
C ALA A 460 -10.20 3.55 27.13
N GLU A 461 -9.65 2.35 27.00
CA GLU A 461 -9.36 1.48 28.15
C GLU A 461 -8.07 1.89 28.88
N LYS A 462 -7.14 2.54 28.17
CA LYS A 462 -5.87 3.09 28.68
C LYS A 462 -5.65 4.48 28.12
N PRO A 463 -4.87 5.35 28.81
CA PRO A 463 -4.53 6.66 28.29
C PRO A 463 -3.72 6.57 26.97
N PHE A 464 -3.91 7.56 26.08
CA PHE A 464 -3.10 7.75 24.88
C PHE A 464 -3.03 9.23 24.50
N LYS A 465 -2.11 9.58 23.59
CA LYS A 465 -1.98 10.94 23.07
C LYS A 465 -2.82 11.10 21.81
N LEU A 466 -3.57 12.19 21.72
CA LEU A 466 -4.32 12.57 20.52
C LEU A 466 -3.82 13.91 20.00
N LYS A 467 -3.30 13.91 18.77
CA LYS A 467 -2.84 15.12 18.09
C LYS A 467 -3.84 15.49 17.01
N VAL A 468 -4.52 16.61 17.20
CA VAL A 468 -5.53 17.11 16.24
C VAL A 468 -4.90 18.13 15.31
N VAL A 469 -5.02 17.86 14.02
CA VAL A 469 -4.50 18.69 12.94
C VAL A 469 -5.67 19.18 12.08
N THR A 470 -5.77 20.48 11.89
CA THR A 470 -6.74 21.08 10.96
C THR A 470 -6.07 22.22 10.20
N LYS A 471 -6.51 22.48 8.96
CA LYS A 471 -5.97 23.58 8.14
C LYS A 471 -6.31 24.97 8.69
N TYR A 472 -7.17 25.05 9.70
CA TYR A 472 -7.61 26.32 10.30
C TYR A 472 -6.89 26.64 11.60
N LEU A 473 -6.09 25.73 12.14
CA LEU A 473 -5.23 25.94 13.28
C LEU A 473 -3.78 26.11 12.82
N TRP A 474 -3.10 27.13 13.33
CA TRP A 474 -1.69 27.39 13.03
C TRP A 474 -0.76 26.29 13.55
N TYR A 475 -1.17 25.61 14.63
CA TYR A 475 -0.43 24.52 15.25
C TYR A 475 -1.38 23.38 15.59
N PRO A 476 -0.91 22.12 15.54
CA PRO A 476 -1.66 21.00 16.06
C PRO A 476 -2.02 21.18 17.52
N VAL A 477 -3.17 20.67 17.94
CA VAL A 477 -3.56 20.59 19.35
C VAL A 477 -3.20 19.20 19.85
N GLU A 478 -2.40 19.13 20.91
CA GLU A 478 -2.04 17.88 21.58
C GLU A 478 -2.90 17.70 22.83
N LEU A 479 -3.54 16.55 22.95
CA LEU A 479 -4.45 16.20 24.03
C LEU A 479 -3.99 14.90 24.68
N GLU A 480 -3.98 14.87 26.01
CA GLU A 480 -3.84 13.62 26.77
C GLU A 480 -5.25 13.03 26.97
N VAL A 481 -5.53 11.94 26.29
CA VAL A 481 -6.81 11.23 26.41
C VAL A 481 -6.75 10.32 27.64
N PRO A 482 -7.61 10.52 28.64
CA PRO A 482 -7.64 9.69 29.84
C PRO A 482 -8.29 8.33 29.56
N LYS A 483 -8.12 7.39 30.47
CA LYS A 483 -8.94 6.18 30.52
C LYS A 483 -10.41 6.56 30.76
N GLY A 484 -11.32 5.86 30.07
CA GLY A 484 -12.76 6.10 30.07
C GLY A 484 -13.19 7.08 29.01
N LYS A 485 -14.28 7.77 29.25
CA LYS A 485 -14.84 8.75 28.29
C LYS A 485 -14.20 10.11 28.48
N GLY A 486 -13.85 10.76 27.38
CA GLY A 486 -13.32 12.10 27.33
C GLY A 486 -14.15 12.97 26.37
N LYS A 487 -14.17 14.28 26.62
CA LYS A 487 -14.76 15.28 25.74
C LYS A 487 -13.88 16.51 25.74
N PHE A 488 -13.48 16.92 24.54
CA PHE A 488 -12.58 18.05 24.33
C PHE A 488 -13.25 19.08 23.43
N GLU A 489 -13.20 20.32 23.84
CA GLU A 489 -13.59 21.48 23.04
C GLU A 489 -12.31 22.25 22.65
N ILE A 490 -12.02 22.40 21.36
CA ILE A 490 -10.81 23.02 20.83
C ILE A 490 -11.14 24.05 19.75
#